data_0fecd576f9c6cd971c3ebeb031013486
#
_entry.id   0fecd576f9c6cd971c3ebeb031013486
#
_cell.length_a   1.000
_cell.length_b   1.000
_cell.length_c   1.000
_cell.angle_alpha   90.00
_cell.angle_beta   90.00
_cell.angle_gamma   90.00
#
_symmetry.space_group_name_H-M   'P 1'
#
loop_
_entity.id
_entity.type
_entity.pdbx_description
1 polymer ?
#
loop_
_entity_poly.entity_id
_entity_poly.type
_entity_poly.pdbx_seq_one_letter_code
_entity_poly.pdbx_strand_id
1 'polypeptide(L)'
;MSVSFPSYCLQGLTAIPVQVEVGVSPGMPIFSIIGMAGTSVQESKDRVRSAITSSGFSFPLTRKVVNLAPAEVIKHVSHFDLPMAIGFLLASGQLSEAEGWMLGELGLNGVLRPVSGLVPALLLARENGVKEVVLPEENLAEAGLVEGLTYY
;
A
#
# COMPACT_ATOMS: atom_id res chain seq x y z
N MET A 1 -8.94 -12.89 9.06
CA MET A 1 -7.56 -13.09 8.57
C MET A 1 -6.88 -11.75 8.41
N SER A 2 -5.60 -11.65 8.69
CA SER A 2 -4.83 -10.42 8.53
C SER A 2 -3.52 -10.69 7.80
N VAL A 3 -3.07 -9.70 7.04
CA VAL A 3 -1.79 -9.70 6.33
C VAL A 3 -1.10 -8.37 6.55
N SER A 4 0.21 -8.31 6.35
CA SER A 4 1.00 -7.13 6.59
C SER A 4 2.03 -6.93 5.49
N PHE A 5 2.20 -5.68 5.06
CA PHE A 5 3.21 -5.31 4.06
C PHE A 5 4.04 -4.13 4.56
N PRO A 6 5.36 -4.16 4.33
CA PRO A 6 6.21 -3.00 4.61
C PRO A 6 5.97 -1.89 3.59
N SER A 7 6.02 -0.66 4.05
CA SER A 7 5.90 0.53 3.24
C SER A 7 6.66 1.67 3.90
N TYR A 8 6.37 2.91 3.51
CA TYR A 8 7.05 4.08 4.05
C TYR A 8 6.13 5.29 4.06
N CYS A 9 6.51 6.29 4.86
CA CYS A 9 6.04 7.67 4.68
C CYS A 9 7.24 8.60 4.78
N LEU A 10 7.05 9.87 4.42
CA LEU A 10 8.12 10.86 4.45
C LEU A 10 7.92 11.84 5.59
N GLN A 11 9.01 12.16 6.28
CA GLN A 11 9.11 13.31 7.17
C GLN A 11 10.22 14.20 6.60
N GLY A 12 9.83 15.28 5.92
CA GLY A 12 10.78 16.06 5.13
C GLY A 12 11.36 15.20 4.00
N LEU A 13 12.68 15.02 4.00
CA LEU A 13 13.39 14.20 3.01
C LEU A 13 13.73 12.81 3.53
N THR A 14 13.29 12.47 4.74
CA THR A 14 13.59 11.17 5.37
C THR A 14 12.43 10.21 5.20
N ALA A 15 12.73 9.00 4.72
CA ALA A 15 11.75 7.92 4.64
C ALA A 15 11.66 7.21 5.99
N ILE A 16 10.44 7.07 6.49
CA ILE A 16 10.14 6.40 7.75
C ILE A 16 9.42 5.09 7.43
N PRO A 17 9.86 3.95 8.01
CA PRO A 17 9.19 2.67 7.74
C PRO A 17 7.77 2.67 8.32
N VAL A 18 6.84 2.12 7.54
CA VAL A 18 5.43 1.94 7.92
C VAL A 18 5.03 0.52 7.61
N GLN A 19 4.32 -0.12 8.52
CA GLN A 19 3.68 -1.41 8.26
C GLN A 19 2.21 -1.18 7.92
N VAL A 20 1.78 -1.71 6.79
CA VAL A 20 0.38 -1.68 6.36
C VAL A 20 -0.24 -3.02 6.75
N GLU A 21 -1.02 -3.02 7.80
CA GLU A 21 -1.67 -4.22 8.33
C GLU A 21 -3.13 -4.23 7.88
N VAL A 22 -3.53 -5.26 7.14
CA VAL A 22 -4.87 -5.36 6.55
C VAL A 22 -5.60 -6.55 7.17
N GLY A 23 -6.77 -6.29 7.75
CA GLY A 23 -7.60 -7.31 8.37
C GLY A 23 -9.00 -7.36 7.78
N VAL A 24 -9.50 -8.58 7.56
CA VAL A 24 -10.89 -8.87 7.17
C VAL A 24 -11.46 -9.85 8.17
N SER A 25 -12.59 -9.53 8.75
CA SER A 25 -13.25 -10.37 9.75
C SER A 25 -14.76 -10.33 9.59
N PRO A 26 -15.50 -11.30 10.15
CA PRO A 26 -16.96 -11.25 10.15
C PRO A 26 -17.47 -10.01 10.87
N GLY A 27 -18.57 -9.46 10.40
CA GLY A 27 -19.21 -8.30 11.02
C GLY A 27 -19.80 -7.36 10.00
N MET A 28 -20.21 -6.17 10.47
CA MET A 28 -20.80 -5.14 9.63
C MET A 28 -19.79 -4.67 8.56
N PRO A 29 -20.27 -4.28 7.36
CA PRO A 29 -19.40 -3.88 6.25
C PRO A 29 -18.82 -2.47 6.47
N ILE A 30 -17.96 -2.35 7.47
CA ILE A 30 -17.27 -1.11 7.81
C ILE A 30 -15.83 -1.21 7.34
N PHE A 31 -15.32 -0.14 6.74
CA PHE A 31 -13.93 0.00 6.34
C PHE A 31 -13.30 1.13 7.14
N SER A 32 -12.37 0.78 8.03
CA SER A 32 -11.65 1.74 8.89
C SER A 32 -10.17 1.76 8.55
N ILE A 33 -9.58 2.96 8.52
CA ILE A 33 -8.12 3.14 8.42
C ILE A 33 -7.67 3.87 9.67
N ILE A 34 -6.80 3.25 10.45
CA ILE A 34 -6.28 3.78 11.71
C ILE A 34 -4.75 3.91 11.66
N GLY A 35 -4.18 4.63 12.62
CA GLY A 35 -2.74 4.86 12.69
C GLY A 35 -2.32 6.23 12.18
N MET A 36 -3.01 7.30 12.59
CA MET A 36 -2.74 8.68 12.19
C MET A 36 -2.83 8.88 10.67
N ALA A 37 -3.88 8.33 10.08
CA ALA A 37 -4.13 8.48 8.64
C ALA A 37 -4.71 9.86 8.33
N GLY A 38 -3.97 10.66 7.57
CA GLY A 38 -4.44 11.97 7.10
C GLY A 38 -5.51 11.86 6.01
N THR A 39 -6.01 12.99 5.54
CA THR A 39 -7.10 13.04 4.55
C THR A 39 -6.79 12.25 3.28
N SER A 40 -5.59 12.40 2.73
CA SER A 40 -5.19 11.68 1.52
C SER A 40 -5.18 10.16 1.70
N VAL A 41 -4.86 9.69 2.89
CA VAL A 41 -4.90 8.26 3.21
C VAL A 41 -6.34 7.80 3.43
N GLN A 42 -7.18 8.60 4.08
CA GLN A 42 -8.60 8.26 4.26
C GLN A 42 -9.33 8.14 2.92
N GLU A 43 -8.94 8.93 1.93
CA GLU A 43 -9.49 8.85 0.56
C GLU A 43 -9.17 7.52 -0.13
N SER A 44 -8.17 6.78 0.36
CA SER A 44 -7.84 5.45 -0.16
C SER A 44 -9.03 4.49 -0.10
N LYS A 45 -9.96 4.70 0.84
CA LYS A 45 -11.16 3.84 0.95
C LYS A 45 -11.92 3.75 -0.36
N ASP A 46 -12.15 4.90 -1.01
CA ASP A 46 -12.88 4.95 -2.27
C ASP A 46 -12.03 4.42 -3.44
N ARG A 47 -10.76 4.80 -3.49
CA ARG A 47 -9.86 4.35 -4.56
C ARG A 47 -9.68 2.84 -4.54
N VAL A 48 -9.41 2.26 -3.38
CA VAL A 48 -9.18 0.82 -3.22
C VAL A 48 -10.44 0.02 -3.57
N ARG A 49 -11.60 0.45 -3.07
CA ARG A 49 -12.87 -0.21 -3.39
C ARG A 49 -13.13 -0.22 -4.90
N SER A 50 -13.03 0.94 -5.53
CA SER A 50 -13.30 1.08 -6.96
C SER A 50 -12.30 0.30 -7.81
N ALA A 51 -11.02 0.34 -7.46
CA ALA A 51 -9.98 -0.36 -8.18
C ALA A 51 -10.17 -1.88 -8.12
N ILE A 52 -10.48 -2.42 -6.96
CA ILE A 52 -10.74 -3.87 -6.79
C ILE A 52 -11.94 -4.28 -7.65
N THR A 53 -13.03 -3.54 -7.55
CA THR A 53 -14.25 -3.84 -8.29
C THR A 53 -14.04 -3.72 -9.80
N SER A 54 -13.38 -2.66 -10.25
CA SER A 54 -13.09 -2.43 -11.67
C SER A 54 -12.14 -3.47 -12.26
N SER A 55 -11.33 -4.10 -11.44
CA SER A 55 -10.39 -5.14 -11.86
C SER A 55 -11.01 -6.55 -11.90
N GLY A 56 -12.30 -6.66 -11.64
CA GLY A 56 -13.02 -7.94 -11.71
C GLY A 56 -13.00 -8.76 -10.43
N PHE A 57 -12.50 -8.19 -9.34
CA PHE A 57 -12.52 -8.84 -8.03
C PHE A 57 -13.70 -8.33 -7.20
N SER A 58 -14.01 -9.03 -6.11
CA SER A 58 -15.05 -8.63 -5.18
C SER A 58 -14.45 -7.87 -4.00
N PHE A 59 -15.03 -6.70 -3.69
CA PHE A 59 -14.66 -5.99 -2.47
C PHE A 59 -15.35 -6.67 -1.27
N PRO A 60 -14.61 -7.06 -0.21
CA PRO A 60 -15.19 -7.78 0.92
C PRO A 60 -16.35 -7.01 1.57
N LEU A 61 -17.46 -7.68 1.82
CA LEU A 61 -18.68 -7.09 2.42
C LEU A 61 -18.72 -7.25 3.94
N THR A 62 -17.59 -7.58 4.55
CA THR A 62 -17.46 -7.77 5.99
C THR A 62 -16.69 -6.62 6.63
N ARG A 63 -16.35 -6.74 7.89
CA ARG A 63 -15.55 -5.73 8.57
C ARG A 63 -14.13 -5.72 8.03
N LYS A 64 -13.65 -4.53 7.67
CA LYS A 64 -12.32 -4.30 7.11
C LYS A 64 -11.60 -3.24 7.92
N VAL A 65 -10.38 -3.55 8.32
CA VAL A 65 -9.53 -2.61 9.07
C VAL A 65 -8.15 -2.58 8.42
N VAL A 66 -7.63 -1.37 8.21
CA VAL A 66 -6.23 -1.16 7.86
C VAL A 66 -5.60 -0.38 9.00
N ASN A 67 -4.51 -0.90 9.55
CA ASN A 67 -3.72 -0.23 10.56
C ASN A 67 -2.36 0.15 9.97
N LEU A 68 -2.00 1.42 10.08
CA LEU A 68 -0.73 1.96 9.61
C LEU A 68 0.17 2.19 10.82
N ALA A 69 1.12 1.33 11.04
CA ALA A 69 2.03 1.41 12.18
C ALA A 69 3.37 2.04 11.76
N PRO A 70 4.00 2.90 12.56
CA PRO A 70 3.60 3.28 13.92
C PRO A 70 2.48 4.33 13.97
N ALA A 71 1.68 4.29 15.02
CA ALA A 71 0.56 5.21 15.20
C ALA A 71 0.98 6.66 15.53
N GLU A 72 2.23 6.87 15.93
CA GLU A 72 2.75 8.18 16.34
C GLU A 72 3.09 9.09 15.16
N VAL A 73 3.20 8.55 13.96
CA VAL A 73 3.59 9.28 12.75
C VAL A 73 2.37 9.52 11.89
N ILE A 74 2.13 10.80 11.54
CA ILE A 74 1.03 11.17 10.64
C ILE A 74 1.39 10.79 9.20
N LYS A 75 0.47 10.11 8.50
CA LYS A 75 0.66 9.65 7.12
C LYS A 75 -0.20 10.48 6.17
N HIS A 76 0.43 11.08 5.17
CA HIS A 76 -0.20 11.99 4.20
C HIS A 76 0.06 11.57 2.74
N VAL A 77 0.19 10.29 2.48
CA VAL A 77 0.57 9.77 1.15
C VAL A 77 -0.53 8.88 0.59
N SER A 78 -0.53 8.71 -0.73
CA SER A 78 -1.51 7.88 -1.43
C SER A 78 -0.98 6.51 -1.86
N HIS A 79 0.31 6.26 -1.71
CA HIS A 79 0.93 5.04 -2.20
C HIS A 79 0.66 3.78 -1.35
N PHE A 80 -0.09 3.90 -0.27
CA PHE A 80 -0.58 2.74 0.49
C PHE A 80 -1.73 2.03 -0.23
N ASP A 81 -2.29 2.62 -1.27
CA ASP A 81 -3.44 2.06 -1.99
C ASP A 81 -3.17 0.63 -2.47
N LEU A 82 -2.02 0.42 -3.14
CA LEU A 82 -1.70 -0.89 -3.69
C LEU A 82 -1.56 -1.98 -2.62
N PRO A 83 -0.76 -1.80 -1.56
CA PRO A 83 -0.67 -2.81 -0.51
C PRO A 83 -2.01 -3.04 0.21
N MET A 84 -2.86 -2.02 0.36
CA MET A 84 -4.20 -2.21 0.90
C MET A 84 -5.06 -3.11 0.02
N ALA A 85 -5.09 -2.83 -1.28
CA ALA A 85 -5.89 -3.61 -2.23
C ALA A 85 -5.43 -5.06 -2.28
N ILE A 86 -4.13 -5.29 -2.41
CA ILE A 86 -3.57 -6.65 -2.42
C ILE A 86 -3.83 -7.34 -1.08
N GLY A 87 -3.71 -6.62 0.02
CA GLY A 87 -4.01 -7.14 1.35
C GLY A 87 -5.46 -7.63 1.49
N PHE A 88 -6.43 -6.87 0.96
CA PHE A 88 -7.82 -7.30 0.97
C PHE A 88 -8.07 -8.53 0.10
N LEU A 89 -7.42 -8.61 -1.06
CA LEU A 89 -7.55 -9.78 -1.93
C LEU A 89 -6.97 -11.04 -1.28
N LEU A 90 -5.84 -10.92 -0.59
CA LEU A 90 -5.26 -12.03 0.16
C LEU A 90 -6.13 -12.44 1.35
N ALA A 91 -6.53 -11.46 2.18
CA ALA A 91 -7.31 -11.72 3.39
C ALA A 91 -8.70 -12.29 3.09
N SER A 92 -9.27 -11.99 1.93
CA SER A 92 -10.55 -12.54 1.48
C SER A 92 -10.43 -13.82 0.66
N GLY A 93 -9.22 -14.33 0.45
CA GLY A 93 -8.99 -15.59 -0.27
C GLY A 93 -9.05 -15.47 -1.78
N GLN A 94 -9.11 -14.29 -2.35
CA GLN A 94 -9.15 -14.09 -3.81
C GLN A 94 -7.78 -14.18 -4.46
N LEU A 95 -6.71 -13.99 -3.69
CA LEU A 95 -5.33 -14.28 -4.08
C LEU A 95 -4.77 -15.32 -3.13
N SER A 96 -3.91 -16.19 -3.63
CA SER A 96 -3.29 -17.24 -2.82
C SER A 96 -2.06 -16.74 -2.09
N GLU A 97 -1.26 -15.90 -2.72
CA GLU A 97 -0.06 -15.33 -2.11
C GLU A 97 0.36 -14.04 -2.80
N ALA A 98 0.96 -13.15 -2.03
CA ALA A 98 1.68 -11.97 -2.51
C ALA A 98 2.57 -11.49 -1.37
N GLU A 99 3.76 -11.02 -1.68
CA GLU A 99 4.70 -10.52 -0.69
C GLU A 99 5.59 -9.43 -1.30
N GLY A 100 6.30 -8.74 -0.43
CA GLY A 100 7.29 -7.75 -0.83
C GLY A 100 6.81 -6.31 -0.66
N TRP A 101 7.65 -5.40 -1.14
CA TRP A 101 7.36 -3.98 -1.16
C TRP A 101 6.52 -3.63 -2.38
N MET A 102 5.38 -3.02 -2.13
CA MET A 102 4.45 -2.59 -3.17
C MET A 102 4.09 -1.14 -2.94
N LEU A 103 4.24 -0.33 -3.97
CA LEU A 103 3.98 1.11 -3.90
C LEU A 103 3.09 1.52 -5.06
N GLY A 104 2.09 2.32 -4.80
CA GLY A 104 1.30 2.90 -5.87
C GLY A 104 -0.02 3.48 -5.40
N GLU A 105 -0.40 4.60 -6.00
CA GLU A 105 -1.73 5.13 -5.89
C GLU A 105 -2.60 4.42 -6.93
N LEU A 106 -3.83 4.07 -6.58
CA LEU A 106 -4.77 3.43 -7.50
C LEU A 106 -5.76 4.46 -8.06
N GLY A 107 -5.93 4.44 -9.38
CA GLY A 107 -7.06 5.09 -10.01
C GLY A 107 -8.33 4.28 -9.78
N LEU A 108 -9.50 4.91 -9.94
CA LEU A 108 -10.78 4.23 -9.76
C LEU A 108 -10.99 3.07 -10.72
N ASN A 109 -10.29 3.09 -11.85
CA ASN A 109 -10.33 2.02 -12.86
C ASN A 109 -9.27 0.93 -12.63
N GLY A 110 -8.52 0.98 -11.52
CA GLY A 110 -7.49 0.02 -11.19
C GLY A 110 -6.11 0.31 -11.78
N VAL A 111 -5.95 1.41 -12.51
CA VAL A 111 -4.65 1.80 -13.06
C VAL A 111 -3.75 2.28 -11.92
N LEU A 112 -2.50 1.84 -11.95
CA LEU A 112 -1.50 2.23 -10.96
C LEU A 112 -0.90 3.58 -11.36
N ARG A 113 -0.92 4.55 -10.43
CA ARG A 113 -0.43 5.91 -10.64
C ARG A 113 0.92 6.09 -9.97
N PRO A 114 1.79 6.99 -10.51
CA PRO A 114 3.12 7.20 -9.95
C PRO A 114 3.08 7.74 -8.51
N VAL A 115 4.16 7.45 -7.78
CA VAL A 115 4.35 7.90 -6.40
C VAL A 115 5.45 8.95 -6.34
N SER A 116 5.41 9.79 -5.29
CA SER A 116 6.46 10.77 -5.01
C SER A 116 7.38 10.29 -3.89
N GLY A 117 8.58 10.88 -3.80
CA GLY A 117 9.54 10.55 -2.75
C GLY A 117 10.13 9.14 -2.89
N LEU A 118 10.24 8.65 -4.10
CA LEU A 118 10.64 7.26 -4.37
C LEU A 118 12.09 6.95 -3.96
N VAL A 119 13.04 7.84 -4.28
CA VAL A 119 14.47 7.54 -4.02
C VAL A 119 14.75 7.32 -2.53
N PRO A 120 14.33 8.20 -1.60
CA PRO A 120 14.48 7.92 -0.17
C PRO A 120 13.82 6.62 0.26
N ALA A 121 12.66 6.30 -0.30
CA ALA A 121 11.94 5.05 0.00
C ALA A 121 12.72 3.82 -0.44
N LEU A 122 13.29 3.83 -1.63
CA LEU A 122 14.07 2.72 -2.17
C LEU A 122 15.38 2.52 -1.41
N LEU A 123 16.01 3.61 -0.97
CA LEU A 123 17.19 3.52 -0.11
C LEU A 123 16.86 2.86 1.23
N LEU A 124 15.73 3.23 1.82
CA LEU A 124 15.23 2.60 3.05
C LEU A 124 14.95 1.10 2.83
N ALA A 125 14.29 0.75 1.74
CA ALA A 125 13.99 -0.64 1.41
C ALA A 125 15.28 -1.46 1.29
N ARG A 126 16.26 -0.93 0.57
CA ARG A 126 17.55 -1.59 0.38
C ARG A 126 18.29 -1.81 1.70
N GLU A 127 18.29 -0.82 2.58
CA GLU A 127 18.89 -0.91 3.92
C GLU A 127 18.22 -2.00 4.76
N ASN A 128 16.93 -2.22 4.56
CA ASN A 128 16.18 -3.23 5.31
C ASN A 128 16.19 -4.62 4.65
N GLY A 129 17.06 -4.83 3.66
CA GLY A 129 17.23 -6.13 3.03
C GLY A 129 16.18 -6.51 2.00
N VAL A 130 15.36 -5.56 1.56
CA VAL A 130 14.37 -5.79 0.51
C VAL A 130 15.11 -6.04 -0.81
N LYS A 131 14.63 -7.01 -1.59
CA LYS A 131 15.23 -7.40 -2.86
C LYS A 131 14.37 -7.00 -4.05
N GLU A 132 13.05 -7.03 -3.89
CA GLU A 132 12.09 -6.84 -4.96
C GLU A 132 11.07 -5.77 -4.58
N VAL A 133 10.76 -4.89 -5.54
CA VAL A 133 9.80 -3.80 -5.36
C VAL A 133 8.83 -3.79 -6.54
N VAL A 134 7.54 -3.78 -6.24
CA VAL A 134 6.48 -3.55 -7.22
C VAL A 134 6.12 -2.06 -7.18
N LEU A 135 6.22 -1.40 -8.32
CA LEU A 135 6.00 0.04 -8.40
C LEU A 135 5.35 0.43 -9.74
N PRO A 136 4.79 1.64 -9.83
CA PRO A 136 4.21 2.12 -11.09
C PRO A 136 5.27 2.21 -12.19
N GLU A 137 4.87 1.85 -13.40
CA GLU A 137 5.75 1.89 -14.57
C GLU A 137 6.40 3.27 -14.76
N GLU A 138 5.65 4.32 -14.53
CA GLU A 138 6.13 5.70 -14.67
C GLU A 138 7.27 6.05 -13.70
N ASN A 139 7.45 5.29 -12.64
CA ASN A 139 8.54 5.48 -11.67
C ASN A 139 9.82 4.68 -12.02
N LEU A 140 9.80 3.84 -13.05
CA LEU A 140 10.96 2.98 -13.36
C LEU A 140 12.24 3.74 -13.65
N ALA A 141 12.17 4.87 -14.36
CA ALA A 141 13.34 5.68 -14.66
C ALA A 141 13.99 6.22 -13.39
N GLU A 142 13.16 6.72 -12.45
CA GLU A 142 13.64 7.22 -11.15
C GLU A 142 14.19 6.07 -10.30
N ALA A 143 13.54 4.91 -10.32
CA ALA A 143 13.97 3.72 -9.59
C ALA A 143 15.36 3.25 -10.03
N GLY A 144 15.71 3.45 -11.30
CA GLY A 144 17.01 3.10 -11.82
C GLY A 144 18.19 3.84 -11.17
N LEU A 145 17.92 4.91 -10.42
CA LEU A 145 18.94 5.63 -9.66
C LEU A 145 19.38 4.87 -8.41
N VAL A 146 18.63 3.87 -7.98
CA VAL A 146 18.95 3.05 -6.81
C VAL A 146 19.26 1.63 -7.26
N GLU A 147 20.53 1.24 -7.08
CA GLU A 147 21.01 -0.10 -7.45
C GLU A 147 20.76 -1.12 -6.34
N GLY A 148 20.78 -2.39 -6.70
CA GLY A 148 20.67 -3.50 -5.76
C GLY A 148 19.24 -3.98 -5.49
N LEU A 149 18.24 -3.45 -6.22
CA LEU A 149 16.85 -3.86 -6.14
C LEU A 149 16.36 -4.31 -7.52
N THR A 150 15.42 -5.25 -7.52
CA THR A 150 14.71 -5.68 -8.73
C THR A 150 13.33 -5.04 -8.73
N TYR A 151 12.95 -4.43 -9.84
CA TYR A 151 11.68 -3.71 -9.98
C TYR A 151 10.72 -4.43 -10.92
N TYR A 152 9.43 -4.37 -10.55
CA TYR A 152 8.34 -4.95 -11.33
C TYR A 152 7.26 -3.93 -11.62
#